data_dd2428e5a6acf10065341e16b048cf4f
#
_entry.id   dd2428e5a6acf10065341e16b048cf4f
#
_cell.length_a   1.000
_cell.length_b   1.000
_cell.length_c   1.000
_cell.angle_alpha   90.00
_cell.angle_beta   90.00
_cell.angle_gamma   90.00
#
_symmetry.space_group_name_H-M   'P 1'
#
loop_
_entity.id
_entity.type
_entity.pdbx_description
1 polymer ?
#
loop_
_entity_poly.entity_id
_entity_poly.type
_entity_poly.pdbx_seq_one_letter_code
_entity_poly.pdbx_strand_id
1 'polypeptide(L)'
;EDEVLIANFIEKMLQKEGFSNLEIANDIQTAETKFVTFRPDIILLDINLEGPNTEKDLATKKNEEAKIIYLTAQNDSETIKKAIATNPETYLTKPIKKSDVLAAIQLARFKNVKKYVVVKDGYDEVKILHDDIFYIKSDDIYIDVITNSKKYSLRNSLDNFLKELNNDTFCKTHRSFIINKKKVTKKTTNTVFLGNIEIPVSRNFELEI
;
A
#
# COMPACT_ATOMS: atom_id res chain seq x y z
N GLU A 1 -11.60 18.13 -5.25
CA GLU A 1 -12.68 18.33 -6.23
C GLU A 1 -13.56 19.46 -5.73
N ASP A 2 -13.62 20.57 -6.44
CA ASP A 2 -14.42 21.76 -6.10
C ASP A 2 -15.91 21.59 -6.50
N GLU A 3 -16.19 20.78 -7.51
CA GLU A 3 -17.54 20.40 -7.88
C GLU A 3 -18.13 19.40 -6.88
N VAL A 4 -18.88 19.93 -5.88
CA VAL A 4 -19.48 19.14 -4.79
C VAL A 4 -20.30 17.94 -5.29
N LEU A 5 -20.97 18.07 -6.45
CA LEU A 5 -21.77 16.98 -7.03
C LEU A 5 -20.87 15.82 -7.50
N ILE A 6 -19.72 16.11 -8.09
CA ILE A 6 -18.76 15.10 -8.55
C ILE A 6 -18.11 14.43 -7.34
N ALA A 7 -17.67 15.21 -6.35
CA ALA A 7 -17.10 14.69 -5.12
C ALA A 7 -18.05 13.70 -4.42
N ASN A 8 -19.32 14.11 -4.22
CA ASN A 8 -20.33 13.25 -3.61
C ASN A 8 -20.69 12.02 -4.45
N PHE A 9 -20.65 12.14 -5.78
CA PHE A 9 -20.86 10.99 -6.68
C PHE A 9 -19.75 9.96 -6.49
N ILE A 10 -18.49 10.39 -6.49
CA ILE A 10 -17.33 9.52 -6.30
C ILE A 10 -17.37 8.87 -4.91
N GLU A 11 -17.66 9.64 -3.86
CA GLU A 11 -17.78 9.11 -2.50
C GLU A 11 -18.83 8.00 -2.41
N LYS A 12 -20.05 8.26 -2.86
CA LYS A 12 -21.14 7.26 -2.83
C LYS A 12 -20.81 6.02 -3.66
N MET A 13 -20.13 6.20 -4.78
CA MET A 13 -19.69 5.10 -5.64
C MET A 13 -18.67 4.24 -4.89
N LEU A 14 -17.67 4.83 -4.24
CA LEU A 14 -16.65 4.12 -3.48
C LEU A 14 -17.22 3.43 -2.22
N GLN A 15 -18.15 4.08 -1.52
CA GLN A 15 -18.85 3.47 -0.38
C GLN A 15 -19.59 2.19 -0.78
N LYS A 16 -20.25 2.17 -1.95
CA LYS A 16 -20.91 0.97 -2.48
C LYS A 16 -19.95 -0.18 -2.81
N GLU A 17 -18.68 0.14 -3.07
CA GLU A 17 -17.62 -0.85 -3.32
C GLU A 17 -16.87 -1.25 -2.04
N GLY A 18 -17.38 -0.85 -0.86
CA GLY A 18 -16.84 -1.26 0.43
C GLY A 18 -15.71 -0.38 0.99
N PHE A 19 -15.42 0.76 0.35
CA PHE A 19 -14.51 1.74 0.93
C PHE A 19 -15.25 2.54 2.01
N SER A 20 -14.78 2.47 3.26
CA SER A 20 -15.42 3.13 4.40
C SER A 20 -14.65 4.33 4.94
N ASN A 21 -13.35 4.39 4.70
CA ASN A 21 -12.48 5.46 5.18
C ASN A 21 -12.26 6.50 4.06
N LEU A 22 -13.22 7.40 3.89
CA LEU A 22 -13.26 8.40 2.82
C LEU A 22 -13.46 9.79 3.40
N GLU A 23 -12.79 10.78 2.83
CA GLU A 23 -12.95 12.19 3.18
C GLU A 23 -13.00 13.04 1.92
N ILE A 24 -13.84 14.07 1.92
CA ILE A 24 -13.98 15.04 0.83
C ILE A 24 -13.40 16.39 1.24
N ALA A 25 -12.67 17.03 0.33
CA ALA A 25 -12.25 18.42 0.42
C ALA A 25 -12.68 19.14 -0.86
N ASN A 26 -13.39 20.27 -0.70
CA ASN A 26 -13.88 21.07 -1.83
C ASN A 26 -13.06 22.35 -2.03
N ASP A 27 -12.06 22.58 -1.21
CA ASP A 27 -11.13 23.71 -1.28
C ASP A 27 -9.75 23.29 -0.78
N ILE A 28 -8.75 24.13 -1.10
CA ILE A 28 -7.34 23.89 -0.78
C ILE A 28 -7.09 23.80 0.73
N GLN A 29 -7.68 24.72 1.50
CA GLN A 29 -7.43 24.82 2.94
C GLN A 29 -7.95 23.58 3.67
N THR A 30 -9.14 23.11 3.28
CA THR A 30 -9.71 21.86 3.78
C THR A 30 -8.86 20.66 3.38
N ALA A 31 -8.35 20.61 2.14
CA ALA A 31 -7.47 19.53 1.66
C ALA A 31 -6.17 19.47 2.47
N GLU A 32 -5.49 20.60 2.67
CA GLU A 32 -4.26 20.67 3.46
C GLU A 32 -4.48 20.21 4.92
N THR A 33 -5.57 20.62 5.53
CA THR A 33 -5.94 20.16 6.87
C THR A 33 -6.10 18.64 6.91
N LYS A 34 -6.78 18.06 5.92
CA LYS A 34 -7.01 16.61 5.82
C LYS A 34 -5.74 15.83 5.50
N PHE A 35 -4.80 16.38 4.79
CA PHE A 35 -3.49 15.73 4.58
C PHE A 35 -2.76 15.47 5.91
N VAL A 36 -2.92 16.34 6.88
CA VAL A 36 -2.32 16.20 8.21
C VAL A 36 -3.16 15.30 9.12
N THR A 37 -4.47 15.52 9.18
CA THR A 37 -5.36 14.87 10.15
C THR A 37 -5.81 13.49 9.73
N PHE A 38 -6.21 13.33 8.46
CA PHE A 38 -6.70 12.08 7.88
C PHE A 38 -5.57 11.21 7.30
N ARG A 39 -4.49 11.86 6.79
CA ARG A 39 -3.31 11.20 6.19
C ARG A 39 -3.70 10.17 5.12
N PRO A 40 -4.31 10.57 4.02
CA PRO A 40 -4.79 9.64 3.00
C PRO A 40 -3.64 8.84 2.35
N ASP A 41 -3.91 7.58 2.01
CA ASP A 41 -3.01 6.75 1.19
C ASP A 41 -3.17 7.05 -0.30
N ILE A 42 -4.40 7.40 -0.72
CA ILE A 42 -4.75 7.72 -2.11
C ILE A 42 -5.55 9.01 -2.13
N ILE A 43 -5.19 9.90 -3.05
CA ILE A 43 -5.80 11.20 -3.27
C ILE A 43 -6.34 11.24 -4.70
N LEU A 44 -7.65 11.44 -4.86
CA LEU A 44 -8.27 11.81 -6.13
C LEU A 44 -8.28 13.34 -6.20
N LEU A 45 -7.49 13.93 -7.08
CA LEU A 45 -7.27 15.37 -7.15
C LEU A 45 -7.71 15.91 -8.51
N ASP A 46 -8.65 16.86 -8.50
CA ASP A 46 -8.98 17.60 -9.73
C ASP A 46 -7.82 18.50 -10.16
N ILE A 47 -7.52 18.47 -11.44
CA ILE A 47 -6.48 19.31 -12.04
C ILE A 47 -6.94 20.78 -12.15
N ASN A 48 -8.25 21.04 -12.28
CA ASN A 48 -8.80 22.38 -12.52
C ASN A 48 -9.17 23.13 -11.23
N LEU A 49 -8.56 22.81 -10.09
CA LEU A 49 -8.74 23.60 -8.87
C LEU A 49 -8.32 25.04 -9.12
N GLU A 50 -9.17 25.99 -8.71
CA GLU A 50 -8.94 27.41 -8.96
C GLU A 50 -7.63 27.93 -8.36
N GLY A 51 -6.77 28.51 -9.20
CA GLY A 51 -5.54 29.19 -8.81
C GLY A 51 -4.27 28.73 -9.54
N PRO A 52 -3.31 29.61 -9.78
CA PRO A 52 -2.07 29.26 -10.45
C PRO A 52 -1.18 28.36 -9.57
N ASN A 53 -0.80 27.20 -10.08
CA ASN A 53 0.06 26.17 -9.44
C ASN A 53 -0.51 25.47 -8.21
N THR A 54 -1.80 25.55 -7.95
CA THR A 54 -2.47 24.98 -6.78
C THR A 54 -2.30 23.47 -6.66
N GLU A 55 -2.45 22.74 -7.77
CA GLU A 55 -2.33 21.27 -7.78
C GLU A 55 -0.91 20.82 -7.44
N LYS A 56 0.10 21.56 -7.90
CA LYS A 56 1.50 21.27 -7.62
C LYS A 56 1.82 21.52 -6.15
N ASP A 57 1.29 22.60 -5.57
CA ASP A 57 1.48 22.93 -4.17
C ASP A 57 0.80 21.91 -3.26
N LEU A 58 -0.42 21.49 -3.57
CA LEU A 58 -1.11 20.41 -2.86
C LEU A 58 -0.37 19.08 -2.99
N ALA A 59 0.11 18.74 -4.18
CA ALA A 59 0.87 17.52 -4.40
C ALA A 59 2.17 17.45 -3.59
N THR A 60 2.80 18.60 -3.29
CA THR A 60 4.02 18.66 -2.46
C THR A 60 3.73 18.58 -0.96
N LYS A 61 2.54 18.98 -0.53
CA LYS A 61 2.13 18.99 0.89
C LYS A 61 1.55 17.67 1.40
N LYS A 62 1.27 16.74 0.50
CA LYS A 62 0.80 15.40 0.89
C LYS A 62 1.86 14.63 1.68
N ASN A 63 1.45 13.59 2.41
CA ASN A 63 2.38 12.62 2.96
C ASN A 63 3.17 11.93 1.84
N GLU A 64 4.45 11.63 2.07
CA GLU A 64 5.38 11.09 1.04
C GLU A 64 4.84 9.82 0.35
N GLU A 65 4.17 8.95 1.09
CA GLU A 65 3.67 7.66 0.58
C GLU A 65 2.32 7.80 -0.14
N ALA A 66 1.60 8.92 0.01
CA ALA A 66 0.30 9.12 -0.63
C ALA A 66 0.40 9.16 -2.16
N LYS A 67 -0.50 8.44 -2.82
CA LYS A 67 -0.60 8.37 -4.28
C LYS A 67 -1.63 9.35 -4.81
N ILE A 68 -1.27 10.09 -5.84
CA ILE A 68 -2.18 11.01 -6.50
C ILE A 68 -2.71 10.36 -7.77
N ILE A 69 -4.03 10.40 -7.93
CA ILE A 69 -4.76 10.10 -9.16
C ILE A 69 -5.43 11.40 -9.57
N TYR A 70 -5.02 11.98 -10.69
CA TYR A 70 -5.61 13.21 -11.17
C TYR A 70 -6.95 12.96 -11.87
N LEU A 71 -7.90 13.88 -11.66
CA LEU A 71 -9.13 13.99 -12.42
C LEU A 71 -8.97 15.18 -13.39
N THR A 72 -9.26 15.02 -14.67
CA THR A 72 -9.01 16.06 -15.69
C THR A 72 -10.12 16.14 -16.72
N ALA A 73 -10.39 17.35 -17.22
CA ALA A 73 -11.20 17.51 -18.40
C ALA A 73 -10.41 17.14 -19.68
N GLN A 74 -11.10 16.66 -20.70
CA GLN A 74 -10.52 16.02 -21.89
C GLN A 74 -9.56 16.89 -22.74
N ASN A 75 -9.53 18.22 -22.53
CA ASN A 75 -8.86 19.18 -23.44
C ASN A 75 -7.68 19.94 -22.83
N ASP A 76 -7.14 19.51 -21.68
CA ASP A 76 -6.12 20.29 -20.96
C ASP A 76 -4.72 19.68 -21.04
N SER A 77 -4.12 19.72 -22.25
CA SER A 77 -2.79 19.15 -22.48
C SER A 77 -1.65 19.89 -21.77
N GLU A 78 -1.80 21.19 -21.47
CA GLU A 78 -0.76 21.95 -20.75
C GLU A 78 -0.77 21.67 -19.26
N THR A 79 -1.94 21.60 -18.66
CA THR A 79 -2.09 21.27 -17.24
C THR A 79 -1.71 19.82 -16.96
N ILE A 80 -2.05 18.90 -17.87
CA ILE A 80 -1.57 17.50 -17.78
C ILE A 80 -0.03 17.43 -17.76
N LYS A 81 0.67 18.20 -18.61
CA LYS A 81 2.15 18.24 -18.61
C LYS A 81 2.72 18.73 -17.27
N LYS A 82 2.09 19.72 -16.65
CA LYS A 82 2.48 20.21 -15.32
C LYS A 82 2.21 19.17 -14.23
N ALA A 83 1.06 18.51 -14.29
CA ALA A 83 0.68 17.46 -13.35
C ALA A 83 1.61 16.23 -13.42
N ILE A 84 2.09 15.84 -14.60
CA ILE A 84 3.06 14.76 -14.79
C ILE A 84 4.35 15.02 -14.00
N ALA A 85 4.78 16.28 -13.88
CA ALA A 85 5.98 16.63 -13.11
C ALA A 85 5.88 16.32 -11.61
N THR A 86 4.67 16.12 -11.07
CA THR A 86 4.44 15.69 -9.68
C THR A 86 4.51 14.17 -9.47
N ASN A 87 4.82 13.41 -10.53
CA ASN A 87 4.89 11.95 -10.54
C ASN A 87 3.62 11.26 -10.01
N PRO A 88 2.44 11.54 -10.61
CA PRO A 88 1.18 10.94 -10.20
C PRO A 88 1.14 9.44 -10.51
N GLU A 89 0.24 8.73 -9.85
CA GLU A 89 0.01 7.32 -10.15
C GLU A 89 -0.62 7.11 -11.53
N THR A 90 -1.63 7.92 -11.81
CA THR A 90 -2.34 7.97 -13.10
C THR A 90 -3.24 9.20 -13.15
N TYR A 91 -3.93 9.38 -14.27
CA TYR A 91 -4.98 10.40 -14.45
C TYR A 91 -6.24 9.76 -15.04
N LEU A 92 -7.40 10.32 -14.71
CA LEU A 92 -8.71 9.91 -15.20
C LEU A 92 -9.38 11.09 -15.87
N THR A 93 -9.95 10.89 -17.05
CA THR A 93 -10.66 11.92 -17.78
C THR A 93 -12.14 12.00 -17.36
N LYS A 94 -12.66 13.21 -17.18
CA LYS A 94 -14.10 13.44 -17.00
C LYS A 94 -14.84 13.21 -18.33
N PRO A 95 -16.02 12.57 -18.33
CA PRO A 95 -16.83 12.16 -17.21
C PRO A 95 -16.28 10.90 -16.51
N ILE A 96 -16.27 10.94 -15.16
CA ILE A 96 -15.69 9.90 -14.31
C ILE A 96 -16.50 8.60 -14.40
N LYS A 97 -15.86 7.51 -14.80
CA LYS A 97 -16.44 6.17 -14.85
C LYS A 97 -16.01 5.33 -13.66
N LYS A 98 -16.95 4.59 -13.10
CA LYS A 98 -16.71 3.69 -11.96
C LYS A 98 -15.54 2.71 -12.21
N SER A 99 -15.53 2.06 -13.37
CA SER A 99 -14.47 1.10 -13.76
C SER A 99 -13.08 1.70 -13.69
N ASP A 100 -12.95 2.96 -14.17
CA ASP A 100 -11.67 3.62 -14.31
C ASP A 100 -11.13 4.05 -12.94
N VAL A 101 -12.00 4.56 -12.05
CA VAL A 101 -11.64 4.88 -10.66
C VAL A 101 -11.19 3.64 -9.90
N LEU A 102 -11.94 2.55 -9.99
CA LEU A 102 -11.60 1.31 -9.29
C LEU A 102 -10.28 0.72 -9.81
N ALA A 103 -10.06 0.72 -11.12
CA ALA A 103 -8.79 0.28 -11.72
C ALA A 103 -7.62 1.14 -11.27
N ALA A 104 -7.77 2.47 -11.26
CA ALA A 104 -6.73 3.40 -10.81
C ALA A 104 -6.39 3.22 -9.33
N ILE A 105 -7.40 3.05 -8.46
CA ILE A 105 -7.19 2.76 -7.04
C ILE A 105 -6.47 1.41 -6.85
N GLN A 106 -6.85 0.38 -7.60
CA GLN A 106 -6.16 -0.91 -7.54
C GLN A 106 -4.68 -0.77 -7.96
N LEU A 107 -4.39 -0.08 -9.07
CA LEU A 107 -3.01 0.19 -9.49
C LEU A 107 -2.21 0.93 -8.41
N ALA A 108 -2.79 1.98 -7.83
CA ALA A 108 -2.17 2.75 -6.76
C ALA A 108 -1.85 1.87 -5.54
N ARG A 109 -2.74 0.95 -5.16
CA ARG A 109 -2.53 -0.02 -4.07
C ARG A 109 -1.42 -1.01 -4.39
N PHE A 110 -1.41 -1.58 -5.59
CA PHE A 110 -0.38 -2.56 -5.99
C PHE A 110 1.03 -1.98 -5.99
N LYS A 111 1.21 -0.73 -6.41
CA LYS A 111 2.52 -0.06 -6.41
C LYS A 111 2.99 0.38 -5.01
N ASN A 112 2.09 0.51 -4.04
CA ASN A 112 2.42 0.92 -2.67
C ASN A 112 2.93 -0.22 -1.79
N VAL A 113 3.02 -1.42 -2.32
CA VAL A 113 3.55 -2.54 -1.58
C VAL A 113 5.04 -2.35 -1.40
N LYS A 114 5.47 -1.98 -0.20
CA LYS A 114 6.90 -2.03 0.16
C LYS A 114 7.43 -3.41 -0.19
N LYS A 115 8.42 -3.46 -1.08
CA LYS A 115 9.07 -4.72 -1.48
C LYS A 115 10.24 -5.06 -0.57
N TYR A 116 10.40 -4.37 0.54
CA TYR A 116 11.49 -4.56 1.49
C TYR A 116 11.06 -4.17 2.92
N VAL A 117 11.79 -4.68 3.88
CA VAL A 117 11.79 -4.21 5.27
C VAL A 117 13.18 -3.67 5.63
N VAL A 118 13.23 -2.75 6.58
CA VAL A 118 14.49 -2.26 7.15
C VAL A 118 14.63 -2.85 8.55
N VAL A 119 15.74 -3.53 8.79
CA VAL A 119 16.01 -4.17 10.07
C VAL A 119 17.33 -3.64 10.65
N LYS A 120 17.43 -3.63 11.99
CA LYS A 120 18.69 -3.31 12.66
C LYS A 120 19.54 -4.58 12.81
N ASP A 121 20.79 -4.50 12.37
CA ASP A 121 21.80 -5.54 12.52
C ASP A 121 23.00 -4.94 13.27
N GLY A 122 22.96 -5.03 14.59
CA GLY A 122 23.88 -4.27 15.45
C GLY A 122 23.59 -2.77 15.40
N TYR A 123 24.54 -2.00 14.91
CA TYR A 123 24.41 -0.53 14.71
C TYR A 123 23.95 -0.14 13.32
N ASP A 124 23.91 -1.09 12.39
CA ASP A 124 23.59 -0.84 10.98
C ASP A 124 22.10 -1.03 10.70
N GLU A 125 21.55 -0.23 9.78
CA GLU A 125 20.25 -0.45 9.18
C GLU A 125 20.41 -1.20 7.86
N VAL A 126 19.81 -2.38 7.80
CA VAL A 126 19.90 -3.26 6.63
C VAL A 126 18.55 -3.36 5.94
N LYS A 127 18.53 -3.06 4.65
CA LYS A 127 17.37 -3.24 3.78
C LYS A 127 17.32 -4.68 3.28
N ILE A 128 16.25 -5.41 3.62
CA ILE A 128 16.01 -6.79 3.20
C ILE A 128 14.85 -6.81 2.21
N LEU A 129 15.08 -7.27 0.99
CA LEU A 129 14.00 -7.43 0.01
C LEU A 129 13.05 -8.54 0.43
N HIS A 130 11.75 -8.37 0.21
CA HIS A 130 10.75 -9.39 0.52
C HIS A 130 11.02 -10.71 -0.21
N ASP A 131 11.54 -10.65 -1.43
CA ASP A 131 11.87 -11.84 -2.21
C ASP A 131 13.08 -12.61 -1.66
N ASP A 132 13.90 -12.00 -0.79
CA ASP A 132 15.01 -12.67 -0.11
C ASP A 132 14.58 -13.38 1.19
N ILE A 133 13.42 -13.02 1.74
CA ILE A 133 12.92 -13.60 2.98
C ILE A 133 12.20 -14.92 2.69
N PHE A 134 12.60 -16.00 3.36
CA PHE A 134 11.92 -17.30 3.32
C PHE A 134 10.81 -17.39 4.33
N TYR A 135 11.15 -17.17 5.60
CA TYR A 135 10.19 -17.20 6.71
C TYR A 135 10.71 -16.39 7.89
N ILE A 136 9.83 -16.10 8.81
CA ILE A 136 10.13 -15.49 10.09
C ILE A 136 9.64 -16.42 11.18
N LYS A 137 10.44 -16.64 12.21
CA LYS A 137 10.04 -17.40 13.39
C LYS A 137 10.15 -16.57 14.66
N SER A 138 9.29 -16.83 15.64
CA SER A 138 9.42 -16.28 16.98
C SER A 138 10.48 -17.06 17.77
N ASP A 139 11.26 -16.33 18.57
CA ASP A 139 12.26 -16.87 19.50
C ASP A 139 12.21 -16.01 20.77
N ASP A 140 11.35 -16.39 21.72
CA ASP A 140 11.04 -15.65 22.94
C ASP A 140 10.58 -14.22 22.66
N ILE A 141 11.32 -13.19 23.09
CA ILE A 141 11.06 -11.76 22.85
C ILE A 141 11.62 -11.26 21.52
N TYR A 142 12.25 -12.13 20.76
CA TYR A 142 12.84 -11.85 19.45
C TYR A 142 12.07 -12.55 18.34
N ILE A 143 12.28 -12.08 17.13
CA ILE A 143 11.95 -12.78 15.90
C ILE A 143 13.23 -12.96 15.08
N ASP A 144 13.34 -14.10 14.41
CA ASP A 144 14.38 -14.41 13.46
C ASP A 144 13.84 -14.28 12.05
N VAL A 145 14.36 -13.36 11.26
CA VAL A 145 14.08 -13.23 9.83
C VAL A 145 15.10 -14.06 9.07
N ILE A 146 14.64 -15.11 8.38
CA ILE A 146 15.49 -16.05 7.67
C ILE A 146 15.48 -15.67 6.19
N THR A 147 16.67 -15.37 5.66
CA THR A 147 16.89 -14.99 4.25
C THR A 147 17.78 -16.01 3.53
N ASN A 148 18.00 -15.78 2.23
CA ASN A 148 18.92 -16.58 1.42
C ASN A 148 20.37 -16.57 1.97
N SER A 149 20.80 -15.45 2.56
CA SER A 149 22.20 -15.21 2.93
C SER A 149 22.47 -15.42 4.40
N LYS A 150 21.59 -14.93 5.27
CA LYS A 150 21.77 -15.04 6.73
C LYS A 150 20.46 -14.86 7.50
N LYS A 151 20.57 -15.06 8.82
CA LYS A 151 19.54 -14.80 9.79
C LYS A 151 19.73 -13.42 10.42
N TYR A 152 18.63 -12.67 10.57
CA TYR A 152 18.58 -11.42 11.33
C TYR A 152 17.66 -11.60 12.52
N SER A 153 18.16 -11.32 13.74
CA SER A 153 17.39 -11.42 14.98
C SER A 153 16.99 -10.03 15.46
N LEU A 154 15.69 -9.81 15.66
CA LEU A 154 15.12 -8.50 15.99
C LEU A 154 14.24 -8.62 17.24
N ARG A 155 14.32 -7.64 18.14
CA ARG A 155 13.35 -7.53 19.24
C ARG A 155 12.03 -7.00 18.71
N ASN A 156 11.12 -7.91 18.38
CA ASN A 156 9.80 -7.58 17.84
C ASN A 156 8.86 -8.79 18.08
N SER A 157 7.56 -8.60 17.84
CA SER A 157 6.59 -9.69 17.78
C SER A 157 6.25 -10.03 16.33
N LEU A 158 5.86 -11.28 16.04
CA LEU A 158 5.41 -11.69 14.71
C LEU A 158 4.23 -10.85 14.20
N ASP A 159 3.28 -10.52 15.09
CA ASP A 159 2.08 -9.77 14.70
C ASP A 159 2.39 -8.31 14.34
N ASN A 160 3.35 -7.68 15.04
CA ASN A 160 3.79 -6.34 14.69
C ASN A 160 4.61 -6.35 13.41
N PHE A 161 5.54 -7.30 13.27
CA PHE A 161 6.37 -7.40 12.07
C PHE A 161 5.55 -7.75 10.82
N LEU A 162 4.49 -8.55 10.95
CA LEU A 162 3.58 -8.86 9.84
C LEU A 162 2.90 -7.61 9.27
N LYS A 163 2.65 -6.58 10.09
CA LYS A 163 2.08 -5.30 9.62
C LYS A 163 3.04 -4.52 8.72
N GLU A 164 4.34 -4.73 8.86
CA GLU A 164 5.37 -4.10 8.04
C GLU A 164 5.60 -4.87 6.72
N LEU A 165 5.13 -6.12 6.67
CA LEU A 165 5.25 -6.99 5.50
C LEU A 165 4.05 -6.84 4.55
N ASN A 166 4.26 -7.20 3.29
CA ASN A 166 3.15 -7.31 2.34
C ASN A 166 2.30 -8.56 2.61
N ASN A 167 1.03 -8.37 2.97
CA ASN A 167 0.08 -9.45 3.24
C ASN A 167 -0.19 -10.33 2.01
N ASP A 168 0.00 -9.82 0.77
CA ASP A 168 -0.13 -10.64 -0.44
C ASP A 168 1.01 -11.65 -0.59
N THR A 169 2.18 -11.30 -0.06
CA THR A 169 3.39 -12.14 -0.12
C THR A 169 3.58 -12.99 1.13
N PHE A 170 3.21 -12.47 2.30
CA PHE A 170 3.45 -13.13 3.58
C PHE A 170 2.15 -13.53 4.27
N CYS A 171 2.19 -14.63 5.00
CA CYS A 171 1.10 -15.04 5.88
C CYS A 171 1.60 -15.77 7.12
N LYS A 172 0.84 -15.65 8.21
CA LYS A 172 1.12 -16.34 9.48
C LYS A 172 0.53 -17.74 9.39
N THR A 173 1.39 -18.77 9.42
CA THR A 173 0.99 -20.18 9.35
C THR A 173 0.74 -20.78 10.71
N HIS A 174 1.46 -20.29 11.72
CA HIS A 174 1.42 -20.78 13.08
C HIS A 174 1.67 -19.62 14.05
N ARG A 175 1.34 -19.79 15.36
CA ARG A 175 1.66 -18.76 16.37
C ARG A 175 3.13 -18.32 16.38
N SER A 176 4.02 -19.18 15.87
CA SER A 176 5.47 -18.96 15.86
C SER A 176 6.08 -18.77 14.48
N PHE A 177 5.28 -18.75 13.41
CA PHE A 177 5.82 -18.68 12.06
C PHE A 177 5.00 -17.79 11.11
N ILE A 178 5.72 -16.98 10.34
CA ILE A 178 5.26 -16.28 9.13
C ILE A 178 6.08 -16.82 7.96
N ILE A 179 5.44 -17.11 6.84
CA ILE A 179 6.12 -17.59 5.62
C ILE A 179 5.97 -16.64 4.46
N ASN A 180 6.92 -16.68 3.54
CA ASN A 180 6.77 -16.11 2.21
C ASN A 180 6.02 -17.12 1.32
N LYS A 181 4.80 -16.78 0.91
CA LYS A 181 3.93 -17.64 0.09
C LYS A 181 4.57 -18.02 -1.24
N LYS A 182 5.37 -17.11 -1.83
CA LYS A 182 6.09 -17.36 -3.09
C LYS A 182 7.19 -18.42 -2.99
N LYS A 183 7.65 -18.75 -1.78
CA LYS A 183 8.69 -19.76 -1.53
C LYS A 183 8.11 -21.13 -1.20
N VAL A 184 6.79 -21.26 -1.13
CA VAL A 184 6.13 -22.52 -0.84
C VAL A 184 6.27 -23.46 -2.03
N THR A 185 6.81 -24.66 -1.78
CA THR A 185 6.99 -25.71 -2.79
C THR A 185 5.99 -26.84 -2.65
N LYS A 186 5.48 -27.07 -1.41
CA LYS A 186 4.52 -28.14 -1.12
C LYS A 186 3.75 -27.79 0.16
N LYS A 187 2.50 -28.22 0.24
CA LYS A 187 1.67 -28.14 1.44
C LYS A 187 1.07 -29.52 1.75
N THR A 188 1.02 -29.85 3.03
CA THR A 188 0.27 -30.97 3.59
C THR A 188 -0.75 -30.44 4.61
N THR A 189 -1.49 -31.31 5.26
CA THR A 189 -2.47 -30.93 6.28
C THR A 189 -1.84 -30.15 7.45
N ASN A 190 -0.62 -30.51 7.87
CA ASN A 190 0.01 -29.97 9.08
C ASN A 190 1.32 -29.22 8.81
N THR A 191 1.79 -29.19 7.58
CA THR A 191 3.13 -28.66 7.25
C THR A 191 3.14 -27.99 5.89
N VAL A 192 3.85 -26.86 5.81
CA VAL A 192 4.21 -26.19 4.55
C VAL A 192 5.72 -26.35 4.35
N PHE A 193 6.13 -26.61 3.11
CA PHE A 193 7.52 -26.81 2.72
C PHE A 193 8.03 -25.60 1.93
N LEU A 194 9.17 -25.09 2.34
CA LEU A 194 9.93 -24.05 1.61
C LEU A 194 11.23 -24.70 1.11
N GLY A 195 11.16 -25.38 -0.02
CA GLY A 195 12.22 -26.32 -0.42
C GLY A 195 12.34 -27.48 0.57
N ASN A 196 13.49 -27.60 1.24
CA ASN A 196 13.75 -28.62 2.26
C ASN A 196 13.39 -28.20 3.69
N ILE A 197 12.84 -26.99 3.87
CA ILE A 197 12.49 -26.47 5.19
C ILE A 197 11.02 -26.78 5.48
N GLU A 198 10.77 -27.42 6.62
CA GLU A 198 9.44 -27.78 7.09
C GLU A 198 8.92 -26.75 8.09
N ILE A 199 7.77 -26.13 7.83
CA ILE A 199 7.13 -25.14 8.68
C ILE A 199 5.77 -25.68 9.14
N PRO A 200 5.49 -25.73 10.44
CA PRO A 200 4.20 -26.19 10.93
C PRO A 200 3.08 -25.20 10.59
N VAL A 201 1.89 -25.70 10.37
CA VAL A 201 0.68 -24.92 10.17
C VAL A 201 -0.36 -25.16 11.23
N SER A 202 -1.16 -24.15 11.57
CA SER A 202 -2.28 -24.27 12.48
C SER A 202 -3.42 -25.08 11.83
N ARG A 203 -4.25 -25.74 12.64
CA ARG A 203 -5.35 -26.62 12.16
C ARG A 203 -6.29 -25.97 11.16
N ASN A 204 -6.51 -24.65 11.26
CA ASN A 204 -7.43 -23.88 10.39
C ASN A 204 -6.68 -23.02 9.38
N PHE A 205 -5.45 -23.37 9.04
CA PHE A 205 -4.67 -22.61 8.06
C PHE A 205 -5.04 -23.01 6.63
N GLU A 206 -5.52 -22.04 5.89
CA GLU A 206 -5.81 -22.18 4.46
C GLU A 206 -4.79 -21.40 3.65
N LEU A 207 -4.23 -22.02 2.64
CA LEU A 207 -3.35 -21.43 1.65
C LEU A 207 -3.68 -22.07 0.30
N GLU A 208 -4.08 -21.26 -0.65
CA GLU A 208 -4.12 -21.64 -2.06
C GLU A 208 -2.68 -21.55 -2.61
N ILE A 209 -2.23 -22.63 -3.26
CA ILE A 209 -0.89 -22.74 -3.86
C ILE A 209 -1.03 -22.57 -5.37
#